data_a88a45f2e7be0438016e1f6fef3ce3a9
#
_entry.id   a88a45f2e7be0438016e1f6fef3ce3a9
#
_cell.length_a   1.000
_cell.length_b   1.000
_cell.length_c   1.000
_cell.angle_alpha   90.00
_cell.angle_beta   90.00
_cell.angle_gamma   90.00
#
_symmetry.space_group_name_H-M   'P 1'
#
loop_
_entity.id
_entity.type
_entity.pdbx_description
1 polymer ?
#
loop_
_entity_poly.entity_id
_entity_poly.type
_entity_poly.pdbx_seq_one_letter_code
_entity_poly.pdbx_strand_id
1 'polypeptide(L)'
;MIRVGLQLDARGHVVILSCWGHAGLTVEDGGEDLLCAGVSALSGALALGLSQVVGASVCLKEDYGFFDVRLEDMEADRAEKAQILMKTAVVALEELAKYNVGFLEIERYAYPQLLPECENLYALALEQNKDGES
;
A
#
# COMPACT_ATOMS: atom_id res chain seq x y z
N MET A 1 13.92 1.21 -2.60
CA MET A 1 12.78 0.67 -3.35
C MET A 1 11.51 0.71 -2.50
N ILE A 2 10.42 1.19 -3.07
CA ILE A 2 9.09 1.09 -2.46
C ILE A 2 8.50 -0.26 -2.85
N ARG A 3 8.02 -1.01 -1.88
CA ARG A 3 7.36 -2.29 -2.11
C ARG A 3 5.89 -2.18 -1.74
N VAL A 4 5.05 -2.73 -2.61
CA VAL A 4 3.61 -2.80 -2.39
C VAL A 4 3.22 -4.27 -2.35
N GLY A 5 2.57 -4.67 -1.26
CA GLY A 5 2.03 -6.01 -1.12
C GLY A 5 0.51 -5.97 -1.15
N LEU A 6 -0.09 -6.85 -1.93
CA LEU A 6 -1.53 -6.97 -2.04
C LEU A 6 -1.94 -8.37 -1.59
N GLN A 7 -2.92 -8.47 -0.71
CA GLN A 7 -3.55 -9.75 -0.40
C GLN A 7 -4.89 -9.83 -1.13
N LEU A 8 -5.03 -10.86 -1.92
CA LEU A 8 -6.30 -11.16 -2.62
C LEU A 8 -6.98 -12.34 -1.91
N ASP A 9 -8.30 -12.26 -1.76
CA ASP A 9 -9.08 -13.37 -1.27
C ASP A 9 -9.39 -14.37 -2.40
N ALA A 10 -10.13 -15.44 -2.08
CA ALA A 10 -10.46 -16.48 -3.06
C ALA A 10 -11.31 -15.98 -4.23
N ARG A 11 -11.96 -14.82 -4.08
CA ARG A 11 -12.78 -14.18 -5.12
C ARG A 11 -11.99 -13.18 -5.95
N GLY A 12 -10.72 -12.92 -5.59
CA GLY A 12 -9.90 -11.91 -6.22
C GLY A 12 -10.14 -10.49 -5.69
N HIS A 13 -10.82 -10.34 -4.57
CA HIS A 13 -10.97 -9.04 -3.90
C HIS A 13 -9.68 -8.67 -3.18
N VAL A 14 -9.33 -7.39 -3.21
CA VAL A 14 -8.15 -6.88 -2.51
C VAL A 14 -8.55 -6.62 -1.06
N VAL A 15 -8.02 -7.42 -0.14
CA VAL A 15 -8.37 -7.33 1.28
C VAL A 15 -7.29 -6.67 2.13
N ILE A 16 -6.05 -6.64 1.64
CA ILE A 16 -4.93 -5.94 2.28
C ILE A 16 -4.15 -5.20 1.22
N LEU A 17 -3.78 -3.96 1.53
CA LEU A 17 -2.82 -3.20 0.73
C LEU A 17 -1.77 -2.64 1.68
N SER A 18 -0.52 -2.97 1.43
CA SER A 18 0.59 -2.56 2.27
C SER A 18 1.69 -1.95 1.40
N CYS A 19 2.25 -0.83 1.85
CA CYS A 19 3.35 -0.16 1.17
C CYS A 19 4.48 0.09 2.17
N TRP A 20 5.71 -0.26 1.81
CA TRP A 20 6.85 -0.02 2.69
C TRP A 20 8.12 0.28 1.91
N GLY A 21 9.00 1.05 2.54
CA GLY A 21 10.28 1.43 1.99
C GLY A 21 10.29 2.82 1.38
N HIS A 22 11.42 3.13 0.78
CA HIS A 22 11.68 4.41 0.12
C HIS A 22 12.16 4.17 -1.29
N ALA A 23 11.94 5.14 -2.18
CA ALA A 23 12.27 4.99 -3.59
C ALA A 23 13.77 4.79 -3.83
N GLY A 24 14.64 5.35 -3.00
CA GLY A 24 16.08 5.27 -3.18
C GLY A 24 16.62 6.17 -4.27
N LEU A 25 15.79 7.05 -4.82
CA LEU A 25 16.21 8.05 -5.80
C LEU A 25 16.89 9.21 -5.09
N THR A 26 17.90 9.78 -5.71
CA THR A 26 18.60 10.93 -5.14
C THR A 26 17.87 12.24 -5.46
N VAL A 27 18.19 13.29 -4.74
CA VAL A 27 17.68 14.65 -5.01
C VAL A 27 18.07 15.08 -6.43
N GLU A 28 19.25 14.67 -6.89
CA GLU A 28 19.74 14.97 -8.24
C GLU A 28 18.91 14.32 -9.32
N ASP A 29 18.35 13.14 -9.06
CA ASP A 29 17.43 12.46 -9.96
C ASP A 29 16.04 13.11 -9.94
N GLY A 30 15.80 14.02 -8.98
CA GLY A 30 14.56 14.75 -8.83
C GLY A 30 13.38 13.87 -8.43
N GLY A 31 13.64 12.66 -7.94
CA GLY A 31 12.64 11.64 -7.95
C GLY A 31 12.18 11.06 -6.63
N GLU A 32 13.04 10.96 -5.61
CA GLU A 32 12.64 10.25 -4.38
C GLU A 32 11.42 10.90 -3.73
N ASP A 33 11.48 12.20 -3.51
CA ASP A 33 10.41 12.93 -2.84
C ASP A 33 9.12 12.91 -3.65
N LEU A 34 9.22 12.99 -4.98
CA LEU A 34 8.05 12.97 -5.86
C LEU A 34 7.37 11.60 -5.87
N LEU A 35 8.14 10.52 -5.97
CA LEU A 35 7.57 9.18 -5.98
C LEU A 35 6.98 8.82 -4.61
N CYS A 36 7.71 9.09 -3.54
CA CYS A 36 7.23 8.87 -2.18
C CYS A 36 5.99 9.71 -1.89
N ALA A 37 5.98 10.98 -2.32
CA ALA A 37 4.82 11.86 -2.17
C ALA A 37 3.62 11.32 -2.95
N GLY A 38 3.83 10.80 -4.16
CA GLY A 38 2.77 10.20 -4.96
C GLY A 38 2.16 8.99 -4.29
N VAL A 39 2.98 8.07 -3.80
CA VAL A 39 2.51 6.88 -3.07
C VAL A 39 1.81 7.29 -1.79
N SER A 40 2.34 8.26 -1.05
CA SER A 40 1.72 8.76 0.18
C SER A 40 0.37 9.43 -0.08
N ALA A 41 0.26 10.18 -1.17
CA ALA A 41 -1.01 10.81 -1.56
C ALA A 41 -2.07 9.77 -1.90
N LEU A 42 -1.71 8.73 -2.66
CA LEU A 42 -2.62 7.64 -2.99
C LEU A 42 -3.04 6.86 -1.75
N SER A 43 -2.09 6.53 -0.89
CA SER A 43 -2.35 5.80 0.36
C SER A 43 -3.24 6.62 1.30
N GLY A 44 -2.94 7.91 1.44
CA GLY A 44 -3.74 8.82 2.26
C GLY A 44 -5.16 8.97 1.74
N ALA A 45 -5.32 9.14 0.42
CA ALA A 45 -6.64 9.23 -0.20
C ALA A 45 -7.42 7.93 0.01
N LEU A 46 -6.77 6.78 -0.12
CA LEU A 46 -7.41 5.48 0.13
C LEU A 46 -7.89 5.38 1.58
N ALA A 47 -7.02 5.70 2.55
CA ALA A 47 -7.36 5.65 3.97
C ALA A 47 -8.54 6.55 4.31
N LEU A 48 -8.52 7.80 3.82
CA LEU A 48 -9.60 8.75 4.03
C LEU A 48 -10.89 8.33 3.32
N GLY A 49 -10.78 7.83 2.10
CA GLY A 49 -11.94 7.33 1.35
C GLY A 49 -12.61 6.16 2.05
N LEU A 50 -11.83 5.19 2.51
CA LEU A 50 -12.37 4.04 3.24
C LEU A 50 -13.04 4.45 4.55
N SER A 51 -12.38 5.30 5.34
CA SER A 51 -12.87 5.67 6.66
C SER A 51 -13.98 6.72 6.63
N GLN A 52 -13.83 7.77 5.83
CA GLN A 52 -14.72 8.93 5.88
C GLN A 52 -15.80 8.96 4.79
N VAL A 53 -15.52 8.40 3.62
CA VAL A 53 -16.48 8.40 2.52
C VAL A 53 -17.33 7.14 2.53
N VAL A 54 -16.71 5.97 2.66
CA VAL A 54 -17.42 4.69 2.66
C VAL A 54 -17.87 4.29 4.07
N GLY A 55 -17.10 4.67 5.08
CA GLY A 55 -17.34 4.20 6.45
C GLY A 55 -17.03 2.73 6.61
N ALA A 56 -16.00 2.24 5.91
CA ALA A 56 -15.59 0.85 5.96
C ALA A 56 -14.91 0.50 7.29
N SER A 57 -15.06 -0.76 7.71
CA SER A 57 -14.33 -1.28 8.85
C SER A 57 -12.94 -1.69 8.40
N VAL A 58 -11.92 -0.99 8.90
CA VAL A 58 -10.53 -1.23 8.49
C VAL A 58 -9.60 -1.20 9.70
N CYS A 59 -8.51 -1.96 9.60
CA CYS A 59 -7.37 -1.84 10.48
C CYS A 59 -6.29 -1.09 9.69
N LEU A 60 -5.86 0.06 10.19
CA LEU A 60 -4.93 0.95 9.50
C LEU A 60 -3.71 1.22 10.37
N LYS A 61 -2.53 1.09 9.78
CA LYS A 61 -1.29 1.54 10.41
C LYS A 61 -0.50 2.37 9.41
N GLU A 62 -0.13 3.57 9.83
CA GLU A 62 0.69 4.48 9.05
C GLU A 62 1.88 4.96 9.87
N ASP A 63 3.03 5.03 9.24
CA ASP A 63 4.24 5.62 9.81
C ASP A 63 5.14 6.06 8.65
N TYR A 64 6.26 6.69 8.97
CA TYR A 64 7.22 7.10 7.95
C TYR A 64 7.72 5.88 7.16
N GLY A 65 7.52 5.90 5.86
CA GLY A 65 7.91 4.80 4.99
C GLY A 65 7.08 3.52 5.15
N PHE A 66 5.89 3.63 5.75
CA PHE A 66 5.02 2.47 5.98
C PHE A 66 3.54 2.84 5.94
N PHE A 67 2.77 2.02 5.24
CA PHE A 67 1.31 2.10 5.18
C PHE A 67 0.77 0.68 5.09
N ASP A 68 -0.21 0.35 5.92
CA ASP A 68 -0.86 -0.96 5.88
C ASP A 68 -2.35 -0.76 6.17
N VAL A 69 -3.20 -1.20 5.25
CA VAL A 69 -4.65 -1.18 5.44
C VAL A 69 -5.20 -2.57 5.20
N ARG A 70 -5.98 -3.05 6.15
CA ARG A 70 -6.61 -4.37 6.11
C ARG A 70 -8.10 -4.20 6.30
N LEU A 71 -8.88 -4.71 5.35
CA LEU A 71 -10.33 -4.68 5.44
C LEU A 71 -10.79 -5.70 6.46
N GLU A 72 -11.73 -5.29 7.31
CA GLU A 72 -12.40 -6.17 8.27
C GLU A 72 -13.77 -6.56 7.73
N ASP A 73 -14.46 -7.47 8.39
CA ASP A 73 -15.79 -7.88 7.98
C ASP A 73 -16.76 -6.70 8.05
N MET A 74 -17.60 -6.57 7.04
CA MET A 74 -18.57 -5.50 6.93
C MET A 74 -19.74 -5.93 6.05
N GLU A 75 -20.82 -5.13 6.04
CA GLU A 75 -21.98 -5.38 5.20
C GLU A 75 -21.58 -5.42 3.72
N ALA A 76 -22.30 -6.22 2.93
CA ALA A 76 -22.01 -6.43 1.52
C ALA A 76 -21.94 -5.13 0.71
N ASP A 77 -22.85 -4.19 0.95
CA ASP A 77 -22.88 -2.91 0.25
C ASP A 77 -21.61 -2.09 0.53
N ARG A 78 -21.20 -2.03 1.78
CA ARG A 78 -19.98 -1.32 2.19
C ARG A 78 -18.72 -2.01 1.65
N ALA A 79 -18.69 -3.35 1.70
CA ALA A 79 -17.60 -4.15 1.17
C ALA A 79 -17.40 -3.91 -0.33
N GLU A 80 -18.49 -3.80 -1.08
CA GLU A 80 -18.44 -3.51 -2.51
C GLU A 80 -17.85 -2.13 -2.79
N LYS A 81 -18.27 -1.12 -2.04
CA LYS A 81 -17.72 0.24 -2.15
C LYS A 81 -16.25 0.29 -1.76
N ALA A 82 -15.87 -0.43 -0.71
CA ALA A 82 -14.47 -0.54 -0.28
C ALA A 82 -13.62 -1.16 -1.40
N GLN A 83 -14.12 -2.17 -2.12
CA GLN A 83 -13.41 -2.79 -3.22
C GLN A 83 -13.17 -1.82 -4.38
N ILE A 84 -14.12 -0.95 -4.69
CA ILE A 84 -13.92 0.08 -5.71
C ILE A 84 -12.72 0.96 -5.35
N LEU A 85 -12.63 1.39 -4.10
CA LEU A 85 -11.52 2.22 -3.63
C LEU A 85 -10.20 1.44 -3.62
N MET A 86 -10.19 0.21 -3.10
CA MET A 86 -8.99 -0.61 -3.05
C MET A 86 -8.46 -0.89 -4.46
N LYS A 87 -9.31 -1.28 -5.38
CA LYS A 87 -8.93 -1.56 -6.76
C LYS A 87 -8.47 -0.32 -7.50
N THR A 88 -9.08 0.83 -7.23
CA THR A 88 -8.65 2.12 -7.80
C THR A 88 -7.22 2.44 -7.35
N ALA A 89 -6.92 2.28 -6.07
CA ALA A 89 -5.57 2.51 -5.55
C ALA A 89 -4.56 1.54 -6.19
N VAL A 90 -4.94 0.27 -6.36
CA VAL A 90 -4.09 -0.74 -7.00
C VAL A 90 -3.76 -0.34 -8.43
N VAL A 91 -4.76 0.04 -9.22
CA VAL A 91 -4.55 0.45 -10.61
C VAL A 91 -3.63 1.69 -10.69
N ALA A 92 -3.81 2.64 -9.78
CA ALA A 92 -2.97 3.82 -9.72
C ALA A 92 -1.52 3.48 -9.36
N LEU A 93 -1.32 2.57 -8.39
CA LEU A 93 0.02 2.12 -8.01
C LEU A 93 0.69 1.31 -9.13
N GLU A 94 -0.07 0.50 -9.85
CA GLU A 94 0.44 -0.22 -11.03
C GLU A 94 0.93 0.75 -12.10
N GLU A 95 0.20 1.82 -12.32
CA GLU A 95 0.60 2.84 -13.28
C GLU A 95 1.89 3.54 -12.84
N LEU A 96 2.01 3.88 -11.55
CA LEU A 96 3.26 4.44 -11.00
C LEU A 96 4.42 3.46 -11.14
N ALA A 97 4.20 2.18 -10.87
CA ALA A 97 5.24 1.16 -10.99
C ALA A 97 5.75 1.02 -12.43
N LYS A 98 4.85 1.16 -13.39
CA LYS A 98 5.17 1.07 -14.81
C LYS A 98 6.19 2.15 -15.25
N TYR A 99 6.08 3.35 -14.70
CA TYR A 99 6.99 4.46 -15.01
C TYR A 99 8.16 4.61 -14.06
N ASN A 100 8.26 3.74 -13.06
CA ASN A 100 9.31 3.80 -12.03
C ASN A 100 9.91 2.41 -11.78
N VAL A 101 10.24 1.71 -12.87
CA VAL A 101 10.83 0.37 -12.81
C VAL A 101 12.13 0.40 -12.01
N GLY A 102 12.26 -0.50 -11.06
CA GLY A 102 13.41 -0.57 -10.16
C GLY A 102 13.26 0.27 -8.90
N PHE A 103 12.21 1.12 -8.80
CA PHE A 103 11.98 1.99 -7.64
C PHE A 103 10.66 1.72 -6.93
N LEU A 104 9.71 1.10 -7.61
CA LEU A 104 8.42 0.69 -7.07
C LEU A 104 8.07 -0.69 -7.62
N GLU A 105 7.83 -1.64 -6.74
CA GLU A 105 7.43 -3.00 -7.12
C GLU A 105 6.16 -3.42 -6.40
N ILE A 106 5.29 -4.13 -7.12
CA ILE A 106 4.03 -4.64 -6.59
C ILE A 106 4.08 -6.16 -6.59
N GLU A 107 3.77 -6.76 -5.44
CA GLU A 107 3.71 -8.21 -5.28
C GLU A 107 2.30 -8.61 -4.84
N ARG A 108 1.72 -9.59 -5.55
CA ARG A 108 0.38 -10.10 -5.25
C ARG A 108 0.47 -11.43 -4.53
N TYR A 109 -0.27 -11.52 -3.44
CA TYR A 109 -0.44 -12.74 -2.66
C TYR A 109 -1.90 -13.17 -2.86
N ALA A 110 -2.11 -14.22 -3.66
CA ALA A 110 -3.43 -14.78 -3.90
C ALA A 110 -3.67 -15.96 -2.94
N TYR A 111 -4.80 -15.93 -2.21
CA TYR A 111 -5.15 -17.04 -1.33
C TYR A 111 -4.97 -18.39 -2.04
N PRO A 112 -4.34 -19.43 -1.42
CA PRO A 112 -4.03 -19.53 0.00
C PRO A 112 -2.69 -18.91 0.45
N GLN A 113 -1.91 -18.29 -0.44
CA GLN A 113 -0.70 -17.60 -0.03
C GLN A 113 -1.07 -16.32 0.70
N LEU A 114 -0.45 -16.08 1.86
CA LEU A 114 -0.75 -14.92 2.68
C LEU A 114 0.40 -13.92 2.69
N LEU A 115 0.02 -12.65 2.57
CA LEU A 115 0.94 -11.55 2.83
C LEU A 115 1.38 -11.62 4.30
N PRO A 116 2.66 -11.35 4.62
CA PRO A 116 3.11 -11.31 6.01
C PRO A 116 2.27 -10.38 6.88
N GLU A 117 2.25 -10.67 8.18
CA GLU A 117 1.52 -9.85 9.14
C GLU A 117 2.06 -8.42 9.19
N CYS A 118 1.20 -7.49 9.58
CA CYS A 118 1.51 -6.07 9.64
C CYS A 118 2.79 -5.77 10.45
N GLU A 119 2.95 -6.40 11.61
CA GLU A 119 4.14 -6.21 12.45
C GLU A 119 5.42 -6.61 11.75
N ASN A 120 5.38 -7.70 10.97
CA ASN A 120 6.54 -8.20 10.26
C ASN A 120 6.93 -7.27 9.11
N LEU A 121 5.95 -6.76 8.38
CA LEU A 121 6.17 -5.77 7.32
C LEU A 121 6.71 -4.46 7.89
N TYR A 122 6.18 -4.04 9.03
CA TYR A 122 6.62 -2.83 9.72
C TYR A 122 8.09 -2.96 10.16
N ALA A 123 8.48 -4.13 10.66
CA ALA A 123 9.87 -4.39 11.03
C ALA A 123 10.80 -4.27 9.82
N LEU A 124 10.40 -4.76 8.65
CA LEU A 124 11.16 -4.61 7.42
C LEU A 124 11.29 -3.14 7.02
N ALA A 125 10.24 -2.36 7.16
CA ALA A 125 10.27 -0.93 6.86
C ALA A 125 11.25 -0.18 7.79
N LEU A 126 11.27 -0.53 9.07
CA LEU A 126 12.19 0.06 10.04
C LEU A 126 13.65 -0.26 9.69
N GLU A 127 13.95 -1.47 9.22
CA GLU A 127 15.29 -1.84 8.79
C GLU A 127 15.73 -1.01 7.58
N GLN A 128 14.86 -0.79 6.61
CA GLN A 128 15.14 0.04 5.45
C GLN A 128 15.40 1.50 5.85
N ASN A 129 14.68 2.02 6.83
CA ASN A 129 14.89 3.37 7.35
C ASN A 129 16.28 3.53 7.98
N LYS A 130 16.75 2.52 8.71
CA LYS A 130 18.10 2.52 9.29
C LYS A 130 19.17 2.52 8.21
N ASP A 131 19.00 1.71 7.18
CA ASP A 131 19.93 1.64 6.05
C ASP A 131 19.96 2.96 5.28
N GLY A 132 18.82 3.64 5.18
CA GLY A 132 18.71 4.94 4.54
C GLY A 132 19.35 6.09 5.33
N GLU A 133 19.55 5.94 6.64
CA GLU A 133 20.20 6.93 7.50
C GLU A 133 21.71 6.83 7.48
N SER A 134 22.24 5.76 6.97
CA SER A 134 23.70 5.56 6.84
C SER A 134 24.21 6.09 5.48
#